data_99dbec89a3e467041279ac32b34d5970
#
_entry.id   99dbec89a3e467041279ac32b34d5970
#
_cell.length_a   1.000
_cell.length_b   1.000
_cell.length_c   1.000
_cell.angle_alpha   90.00
_cell.angle_beta   90.00
_cell.angle_gamma   90.00
#
_symmetry.space_group_name_H-M   'P 1'
#
loop_
_entity.id
_entity.type
_entity.pdbx_description
1 polymer ?
#
loop_
_entity_poly.entity_id
_entity_poly.type
_entity_poly.pdbx_seq_one_letter_code
_entity_poly.pdbx_strand_id
1 'polypeptide(L)'
;MPNGVVTAPVGTTYVDEAVTNGALKWIKKSGTGNTGWEVLIGDTGWKILPSVSKLGNSFVKIRRVNNVVSYQFGGLSWGWFGIVRRGGAGYVLQGSDKERNCYIIQNGGIPIGYRAEASLIGNIYNDKGVSYGTWYLGG
;
A
#
# COMPACT_ATOMS: atom_id res chain seq x y z
N MET A 1 -3.28 -17.37 -7.13
CA MET A 1 -3.63 -16.27 -8.04
C MET A 1 -3.53 -16.72 -9.48
N PRO A 2 -4.55 -16.57 -10.32
CA PRO A 2 -4.56 -17.12 -11.69
C PRO A 2 -3.85 -16.27 -12.73
N ASN A 3 -3.72 -14.95 -12.51
CA ASN A 3 -3.05 -14.05 -13.47
C ASN A 3 -1.60 -14.48 -13.71
N GLY A 4 -1.26 -14.62 -15.01
CA GLY A 4 0.04 -15.08 -15.45
C GLY A 4 0.23 -16.60 -15.41
N VAL A 5 -0.75 -17.36 -14.92
CA VAL A 5 -0.64 -18.83 -14.70
C VAL A 5 -1.74 -19.60 -15.43
N VAL A 6 -3.00 -19.19 -15.28
CA VAL A 6 -4.16 -19.95 -15.76
C VAL A 6 -4.73 -19.35 -17.02
N THR A 7 -4.67 -20.09 -18.13
CA THR A 7 -5.33 -19.72 -19.39
C THR A 7 -6.78 -20.20 -19.37
N ALA A 8 -7.70 -19.29 -19.67
CA ALA A 8 -9.11 -19.61 -19.73
C ALA A 8 -9.88 -18.60 -20.59
N PRO A 9 -11.05 -18.99 -21.14
CA PRO A 9 -11.95 -18.06 -21.82
C PRO A 9 -12.60 -17.07 -20.83
N VAL A 10 -13.06 -15.93 -21.34
CA VAL A 10 -13.83 -14.94 -20.58
C VAL A 10 -15.07 -15.60 -19.95
N GLY A 11 -15.37 -15.22 -18.73
CA GLY A 11 -16.46 -15.77 -17.93
C GLY A 11 -16.07 -16.95 -17.03
N THR A 12 -14.88 -17.55 -17.23
CA THR A 12 -14.39 -18.60 -16.34
C THR A 12 -14.14 -18.05 -14.94
N THR A 13 -14.52 -18.81 -13.92
CA THR A 13 -14.19 -18.52 -12.52
C THR A 13 -13.07 -19.45 -12.04
N TYR A 14 -12.27 -18.92 -11.11
CA TYR A 14 -11.18 -19.64 -10.49
C TYR A 14 -11.27 -19.46 -8.97
N VAL A 15 -11.19 -20.55 -8.23
CA VAL A 15 -11.11 -20.52 -6.76
C VAL A 15 -9.66 -20.74 -6.37
N ASP A 16 -9.10 -19.81 -5.63
CA ASP A 16 -7.76 -19.90 -5.06
C ASP A 16 -7.86 -20.39 -3.61
N GLU A 17 -7.79 -21.68 -3.41
CA GLU A 17 -7.91 -22.30 -2.09
C GLU A 17 -6.79 -21.86 -1.12
N ALA A 18 -5.62 -21.49 -1.67
CA ALA A 18 -4.54 -20.92 -0.90
C ALA A 18 -4.80 -19.44 -0.49
N VAL A 19 -5.86 -18.85 -1.02
CA VAL A 19 -6.25 -17.45 -0.78
C VAL A 19 -5.06 -16.50 -0.99
N THR A 20 -4.29 -16.73 -2.05
CA THR A 20 -3.11 -15.94 -2.38
C THR A 20 -3.49 -14.47 -2.48
N ASN A 21 -2.77 -13.62 -1.75
CA ASN A 21 -3.10 -12.19 -1.63
C ASN A 21 -4.54 -11.93 -1.12
N GLY A 22 -5.15 -12.88 -0.44
CA GLY A 22 -6.46 -12.74 0.17
C GLY A 22 -7.64 -12.77 -0.80
N ALA A 23 -7.41 -13.14 -2.05
CA ALA A 23 -8.47 -13.26 -3.04
C ALA A 23 -8.87 -14.72 -3.20
N LEU A 24 -10.07 -15.07 -2.74
CA LEU A 24 -10.58 -16.43 -2.81
C LEU A 24 -11.10 -16.78 -4.21
N LYS A 25 -11.83 -15.88 -4.84
CA LYS A 25 -12.48 -16.16 -6.13
C LYS A 25 -12.17 -15.09 -7.17
N TRP A 26 -11.85 -15.57 -8.36
CA TRP A 26 -11.49 -14.75 -9.51
C TRP A 26 -12.42 -15.01 -10.68
N ILE A 27 -12.56 -14.02 -11.55
CA ILE A 27 -13.27 -14.15 -12.83
C ILE A 27 -12.38 -13.67 -13.96
N LYS A 28 -12.40 -14.40 -15.06
CA LYS A 28 -11.76 -14.02 -16.31
C LYS A 28 -12.62 -12.97 -17.01
N LYS A 29 -12.18 -11.72 -17.05
CA LYS A 29 -12.92 -10.61 -17.65
C LYS A 29 -12.48 -10.24 -19.05
N SER A 30 -11.24 -10.52 -19.41
CA SER A 30 -10.70 -10.15 -20.71
C SER A 30 -9.62 -11.08 -21.22
N GLY A 31 -9.39 -11.05 -22.52
CA GLY A 31 -8.36 -11.83 -23.20
C GLY A 31 -8.63 -13.34 -23.21
N THR A 32 -7.86 -14.05 -24.04
CA THR A 32 -7.94 -15.52 -24.20
C THR A 32 -6.78 -16.27 -23.54
N GLY A 33 -5.75 -15.55 -23.12
CA GLY A 33 -4.57 -16.13 -22.48
C GLY A 33 -4.69 -16.26 -20.96
N ASN A 34 -3.57 -16.16 -20.28
CA ASN A 34 -3.46 -16.31 -18.83
C ASN A 34 -3.56 -14.99 -18.02
N THR A 35 -3.86 -13.88 -18.68
CA THR A 35 -4.06 -12.55 -18.07
C THR A 35 -5.52 -12.10 -18.15
N GLY A 36 -5.87 -10.99 -17.52
CA GLY A 36 -7.24 -10.47 -17.54
C GLY A 36 -8.16 -11.10 -16.51
N TRP A 37 -7.61 -11.65 -15.45
CA TRP A 37 -8.33 -12.11 -14.27
C TRP A 37 -8.52 -10.98 -13.27
N GLU A 38 -9.71 -10.85 -12.75
CA GLU A 38 -10.06 -9.90 -11.70
C GLU A 38 -10.62 -10.61 -10.47
N VAL A 39 -10.43 -10.01 -9.31
CA VAL A 39 -10.98 -10.56 -8.07
C VAL A 39 -12.49 -10.39 -8.06
N LEU A 40 -13.19 -11.47 -7.83
CA LEU A 40 -14.63 -11.49 -7.66
C LEU A 40 -15.02 -11.44 -6.18
N ILE A 41 -14.39 -12.26 -5.35
CA ILE A 41 -14.63 -12.34 -3.91
C ILE A 41 -13.32 -12.54 -3.17
N GLY A 42 -13.10 -11.77 -2.11
CA GLY A 42 -11.99 -11.96 -1.21
C GLY A 42 -11.89 -10.86 -0.17
N ASP A 43 -11.48 -11.24 1.04
CA ASP A 43 -11.14 -10.34 2.14
C ASP A 43 -9.95 -10.91 2.89
N THR A 44 -8.83 -10.20 2.84
CA THR A 44 -7.59 -10.67 3.49
C THR A 44 -7.60 -10.50 5.00
N GLY A 45 -8.54 -9.74 5.54
CA GLY A 45 -8.37 -9.14 6.86
C GLY A 45 -7.18 -8.16 6.88
N TRP A 46 -6.98 -7.52 8.00
CA TRP A 46 -5.84 -6.62 8.21
C TRP A 46 -4.55 -7.41 8.45
N LYS A 47 -3.52 -7.08 7.70
CA LYS A 47 -2.17 -7.65 7.82
C LYS A 47 -1.17 -6.54 8.09
N ILE A 48 -0.22 -6.78 8.99
CA ILE A 48 0.88 -5.85 9.24
C ILE A 48 1.95 -6.08 8.18
N LEU A 49 2.42 -4.99 7.55
CA LEU A 49 3.57 -5.05 6.64
C LEU A 49 4.87 -5.19 7.45
N PRO A 50 5.66 -6.26 7.21
CA PRO A 50 6.91 -6.46 7.93
C PRO A 50 8.04 -5.52 7.47
N SER A 51 7.95 -5.02 6.24
CA SER A 51 8.99 -4.22 5.56
C SER A 51 8.87 -2.71 5.80
N VAL A 52 8.20 -2.31 6.86
CA VAL A 52 8.10 -0.90 7.23
C VAL A 52 9.38 -0.47 7.93
N SER A 53 9.94 0.65 7.51
CA SER A 53 11.03 1.31 8.25
C SER A 53 10.50 1.71 9.63
N LYS A 54 10.91 0.97 10.67
CA LYS A 54 10.39 1.18 12.02
C LYS A 54 11.23 2.18 12.78
N LEU A 55 10.57 3.22 13.29
CA LEU A 55 11.02 3.98 14.44
C LEU A 55 9.90 3.93 15.49
N GLY A 56 10.21 3.35 16.64
CA GLY A 56 9.24 3.22 17.71
C GLY A 56 8.07 2.30 17.38
N ASN A 57 6.86 2.79 17.59
CA ASN A 57 5.61 2.04 17.43
C ASN A 57 4.95 2.20 16.06
N SER A 58 5.69 2.67 15.05
CA SER A 58 5.13 2.86 13.71
C SER A 58 4.75 1.52 13.07
N PHE A 59 3.64 1.54 12.36
CA PHE A 59 3.15 0.38 11.61
C PHE A 59 2.41 0.81 10.35
N VAL A 60 2.37 -0.07 9.40
CA VAL A 60 1.46 -0.01 8.26
C VAL A 60 0.71 -1.33 8.19
N LYS A 61 -0.61 -1.25 8.17
CA LYS A 61 -1.47 -2.40 7.91
C LYS A 61 -2.08 -2.26 6.53
N ILE A 62 -2.26 -3.39 5.90
CA ILE A 62 -2.92 -3.51 4.61
C ILE A 62 -4.09 -4.47 4.69
N ARG A 63 -5.13 -4.21 3.94
CA ARG A 63 -6.28 -5.09 3.75
C ARG A 63 -6.75 -4.98 2.32
N ARG A 64 -7.11 -6.09 1.73
CA ARG A 64 -7.79 -6.11 0.45
C ARG A 64 -9.16 -6.74 0.61
N VAL A 65 -10.18 -6.04 0.13
CA VAL A 65 -11.55 -6.56 0.00
C VAL A 65 -11.92 -6.45 -1.47
N ASN A 66 -12.12 -7.57 -2.11
CA ASN A 66 -12.30 -7.65 -3.55
C ASN A 66 -11.17 -6.91 -4.30
N ASN A 67 -11.47 -5.87 -5.06
CA ASN A 67 -10.48 -5.07 -5.78
C ASN A 67 -10.04 -3.79 -5.04
N VAL A 68 -10.51 -3.59 -3.82
CA VAL A 68 -10.15 -2.41 -3.02
C VAL A 68 -9.06 -2.76 -2.03
N VAL A 69 -7.95 -2.02 -2.09
CA VAL A 69 -6.86 -2.13 -1.11
C VAL A 69 -6.90 -0.92 -0.20
N SER A 70 -6.91 -1.19 1.10
CA SER A 70 -6.86 -0.18 2.15
C SER A 70 -5.53 -0.24 2.87
N TYR A 71 -4.95 0.92 3.13
CA TYR A 71 -3.74 1.09 3.92
C TYR A 71 -4.07 1.85 5.19
N GLN A 72 -3.56 1.39 6.32
CA GLN A 72 -3.66 2.08 7.60
C GLN A 72 -2.26 2.34 8.14
N PHE A 73 -1.95 3.61 8.30
CA PHE A 73 -0.71 4.07 8.90
C PHE A 73 -0.96 4.43 10.36
N GLY A 74 -0.03 4.07 11.25
CA GLY A 74 -0.13 4.40 12.67
C GLY A 74 1.22 4.48 13.35
N GLY A 75 1.23 5.13 14.51
CA GLY A 75 2.46 5.33 15.29
C GLY A 75 3.54 6.17 14.61
N LEU A 76 3.19 6.92 13.56
CA LEU A 76 4.13 7.79 12.87
C LEU A 76 4.41 9.00 13.75
N SER A 77 5.68 9.24 14.05
CA SER A 77 6.14 10.39 14.80
C SER A 77 7.06 11.27 13.95
N TRP A 78 7.22 12.50 14.34
CA TRP A 78 8.09 13.44 13.63
C TRP A 78 9.55 13.00 13.64
N GLY A 79 10.02 12.37 14.71
CA GLY A 79 11.36 11.80 14.78
C GLY A 79 11.60 10.73 13.73
N TRP A 80 10.54 10.05 13.29
CA TRP A 80 10.64 9.03 12.25
C TRP A 80 10.99 9.62 10.87
N PHE A 81 10.60 10.88 10.64
CA PHE A 81 10.91 11.61 9.40
C PHE A 81 12.22 12.40 9.48
N GLY A 82 13.01 12.27 10.56
CA GLY A 82 14.18 13.13 10.79
C GLY A 82 13.82 14.60 10.98
N ILE A 83 12.61 14.89 11.47
CA ILE A 83 12.09 16.23 11.63
C ILE A 83 12.10 16.64 13.10
N VAL A 84 12.64 17.81 13.40
CA VAL A 84 12.57 18.42 14.74
C VAL A 84 11.49 19.48 14.76
N ARG A 85 10.60 19.37 15.73
CA ARG A 85 9.62 20.42 15.97
C ARG A 85 10.32 21.69 16.45
N ARG A 86 10.21 22.77 15.70
CA ARG A 86 10.54 24.12 16.22
C ARG A 86 9.38 24.63 17.06
N GLY A 87 9.70 25.42 18.07
CA GLY A 87 8.69 26.14 18.85
C GLY A 87 7.72 26.87 17.93
N GLY A 88 6.41 26.67 18.13
CA GLY A 88 5.37 27.20 17.24
C GLY A 88 4.93 26.22 16.16
N ALA A 89 4.48 26.71 15.01
CA ALA A 89 3.91 25.90 13.92
C ALA A 89 4.95 25.33 12.92
N GLY A 90 6.25 25.51 13.19
CA GLY A 90 7.31 25.10 12.26
C GLY A 90 7.99 23.79 12.63
N TYR A 91 8.45 23.07 11.61
CA TYR A 91 9.32 21.92 11.74
C TYR A 91 10.57 22.12 10.88
N VAL A 92 11.69 21.56 11.32
CA VAL A 92 12.94 21.59 10.57
C VAL A 92 13.38 20.17 10.31
N LEU A 93 13.74 19.88 9.07
CA LEU A 93 14.45 18.66 8.75
C LEU A 93 15.82 18.66 9.45
N GLN A 94 16.15 17.56 10.10
CA GLN A 94 17.51 17.30 10.57
C GLN A 94 18.29 16.66 9.45
N GLY A 95 19.47 17.21 9.17
CA GLY A 95 20.38 16.69 8.18
C GLY A 95 20.37 17.44 6.85
N SER A 96 20.96 16.80 5.84
CA SER A 96 21.07 17.39 4.50
C SER A 96 19.75 17.31 3.74
N ASP A 97 19.63 18.08 2.66
CA ASP A 97 18.47 18.04 1.76
C ASP A 97 18.10 16.66 1.23
N LYS A 98 19.00 15.68 1.32
CA LYS A 98 18.78 14.29 0.95
C LYS A 98 17.80 13.57 1.86
N GLU A 99 17.56 14.08 3.06
CA GLU A 99 16.65 13.48 4.05
C GLU A 99 15.22 14.00 3.94
N ARG A 100 14.93 14.83 2.96
CA ARG A 100 13.58 15.35 2.73
C ARG A 100 12.60 14.28 2.21
N ASN A 101 13.11 13.16 1.70
CA ASN A 101 12.33 12.02 1.26
C ASN A 101 12.58 10.84 2.19
N CYS A 102 11.57 10.45 2.94
CA CYS A 102 11.62 9.27 3.80
C CYS A 102 10.77 8.16 3.22
N TYR A 103 11.32 6.96 3.14
CA TYR A 103 10.55 5.77 2.80
C TYR A 103 9.90 5.19 4.06
N ILE A 104 8.58 5.22 4.12
CA ILE A 104 7.79 4.50 5.13
C ILE A 104 7.83 3.00 4.81
N ILE A 105 7.64 2.67 3.55
CA ILE A 105 7.73 1.32 3.01
C ILE A 105 8.85 1.35 1.98
N GLN A 106 9.81 0.46 2.12
CA GLN A 106 10.91 0.35 1.16
C GLN A 106 10.37 -0.06 -0.22
N ASN A 107 11.10 0.30 -1.26
CA ASN A 107 10.77 -0.11 -2.62
C ASN A 107 10.60 -1.64 -2.69
N GLY A 108 9.50 -2.08 -3.29
CA GLY A 108 9.14 -3.50 -3.35
C GLY A 108 8.50 -4.06 -2.06
N GLY A 109 8.37 -3.27 -1.00
CA GLY A 109 7.82 -3.70 0.28
C GLY A 109 6.31 -3.93 0.30
N ILE A 110 5.58 -3.45 -0.71
CA ILE A 110 4.16 -3.77 -0.86
C ILE A 110 4.03 -5.06 -1.67
N PRO A 111 3.40 -6.11 -1.12
CA PRO A 111 3.24 -7.37 -1.83
C PRO A 111 2.42 -7.22 -3.11
N ILE A 112 2.74 -8.03 -4.12
CA ILE A 112 1.93 -8.14 -5.33
C ILE A 112 0.49 -8.48 -4.93
N GLY A 113 -0.48 -7.81 -5.55
CA GLY A 113 -1.91 -7.95 -5.20
C GLY A 113 -2.42 -6.92 -4.18
N TYR A 114 -1.50 -6.13 -3.59
CA TYR A 114 -1.85 -4.97 -2.75
C TYR A 114 -1.31 -3.66 -3.33
N ARG A 115 -0.68 -3.71 -4.49
CA ARG A 115 -0.15 -2.53 -5.16
C ARG A 115 -1.26 -1.76 -5.84
N ALA A 116 -1.14 -0.44 -5.87
CA ALA A 116 -1.99 0.40 -6.68
C ALA A 116 -1.73 0.14 -8.18
N GLU A 117 -2.75 0.27 -9.01
CA GLU A 117 -2.60 0.14 -10.48
C GLU A 117 -1.84 1.32 -11.08
N ALA A 118 -1.90 2.46 -10.42
CA ALA A 118 -1.19 3.67 -10.80
C ALA A 118 -0.59 4.35 -9.56
N SER A 119 0.39 5.20 -9.78
CA SER A 119 0.96 6.00 -8.70
C SER A 119 -0.06 6.95 -8.12
N LEU A 120 -0.14 6.99 -6.81
CA LEU A 120 -1.01 7.87 -6.05
C LEU A 120 -0.18 8.91 -5.32
N ILE A 121 -0.71 10.11 -5.20
CA ILE A 121 -0.12 11.22 -4.48
C ILE A 121 -1.17 11.92 -3.63
N GLY A 122 -0.78 12.40 -2.48
CA GLY A 122 -1.67 13.17 -1.60
C GLY A 122 -0.90 14.04 -0.63
N ASN A 123 -1.63 14.87 0.09
CA ASN A 123 -1.04 15.80 1.06
C ASN A 123 -1.02 15.20 2.46
N ILE A 124 -0.03 15.62 3.24
CA ILE A 124 0.07 15.33 4.67
C ILE A 124 -0.29 16.61 5.41
N TYR A 125 -1.23 16.51 6.34
CA TYR A 125 -1.67 17.59 7.20
C TYR A 125 -1.35 17.26 8.66
N ASN A 126 -1.13 18.28 9.46
CA ASN A 126 -1.08 18.12 10.90
C ASN A 126 -2.50 18.10 11.51
N ASP A 127 -2.56 17.93 12.83
CA ASP A 127 -3.77 17.97 13.64
C ASP A 127 -4.55 19.30 13.59
N LYS A 128 -3.94 20.36 13.07
CA LYS A 128 -4.52 21.70 12.88
C LYS A 128 -4.85 22.01 11.42
N GLY A 129 -4.76 21.03 10.53
CA GLY A 129 -5.07 21.21 9.12
C GLY A 129 -4.02 21.96 8.30
N VAL A 130 -2.82 22.17 8.85
CA VAL A 130 -1.72 22.79 8.10
C VAL A 130 -1.00 21.74 7.28
N SER A 131 -0.80 21.99 5.98
CA SER A 131 -0.07 21.09 5.08
C SER A 131 1.42 21.08 5.43
N TYR A 132 1.97 19.86 5.50
CA TYR A 132 3.39 19.63 5.81
C TYR A 132 4.18 19.03 4.67
N GLY A 133 3.51 18.50 3.69
CA GLY A 133 4.18 17.83 2.59
C GLY A 133 3.26 16.92 1.83
N THR A 134 3.85 16.07 1.01
CA THR A 134 3.14 15.09 0.17
C THR A 134 3.60 13.69 0.50
N TRP A 135 2.69 12.74 0.35
CA TRP A 135 3.03 11.33 0.29
C TRP A 135 2.89 10.83 -1.15
N TYR A 136 3.65 9.83 -1.47
CA TYR A 136 3.65 9.17 -2.76
C TYR A 136 3.60 7.66 -2.58
N LEU A 137 2.70 7.01 -3.29
CA LEU A 137 2.61 5.56 -3.37
C LEU A 137 2.85 5.16 -4.82
N GLY A 138 3.96 4.50 -5.09
CA GLY A 138 4.26 3.95 -6.41
C GLY A 138 3.33 2.79 -6.76
N GLY A 139 2.87 2.76 -8.00
CA GLY A 139 2.13 1.64 -8.58
C GLY A 139 3.05 0.49 -9.03
#